data_bf6fb3699db9b82fd56131471eede7b3
#
_entry.id   bf6fb3699db9b82fd56131471eede7b3
#
_cell.length_a   1.000
_cell.length_b   1.000
_cell.length_c   1.000
_cell.angle_alpha   90.00
_cell.angle_beta   90.00
_cell.angle_gamma   90.00
#
_symmetry.space_group_name_H-M   'P 1'
#
loop_
_entity.id
_entity.type
_entity.pdbx_description
1 polymer ?
#
loop_
_entity_poly.entity_id
_entity_poly.type
_entity_poly.pdbx_seq_one_letter_code
_entity_poly.pdbx_strand_id
1 'polypeptide(L)'
;MEPHGRNPALADALKRIGLAERGIDRIFEGSIKFGRPLPDYTESTERYVKLFIQRAEPDLAFTRMISNEENRMGRNLPINSLLILSTLQTQRRASLHELADTIHISEPRTKANVERLLESGLVEARGTGRGRIYILSAKVYKEQANAVGYVRQTGIDKLKYDELALKLVKEQGYATREDVSELLGISGDQAYRILRGLVDRKCLLLSGKGRGAKYLESQK
;
A
#
# COMPACT_ATOMS: atom_id res chain seq x y z
N MET A 1 -10.56 -25.73 11.50
CA MET A 1 -10.19 -24.36 11.86
C MET A 1 -11.23 -23.45 11.22
N GLU A 2 -12.21 -22.98 11.96
CA GLU A 2 -13.28 -22.14 11.43
C GLU A 2 -12.68 -20.81 10.96
N PRO A 3 -13.08 -20.30 9.79
CA PRO A 3 -12.62 -19.02 9.34
C PRO A 3 -13.17 -17.92 10.27
N HIS A 4 -12.31 -17.28 11.03
CA HIS A 4 -12.68 -16.11 11.82
C HIS A 4 -13.08 -15.00 10.86
N GLY A 5 -14.34 -14.61 10.91
CA GLY A 5 -14.86 -13.50 10.10
C GLY A 5 -14.12 -12.20 10.42
N ARG A 6 -13.94 -11.35 9.40
CA ARG A 6 -13.25 -10.04 9.52
C ARG A 6 -13.91 -9.10 10.53
N ASN A 7 -15.17 -9.30 10.80
CA ASN A 7 -15.94 -8.67 11.87
C ASN A 7 -16.88 -9.72 12.48
N PRO A 8 -16.55 -10.29 13.64
CA PRO A 8 -17.37 -11.33 14.27
C PRO A 8 -18.79 -10.87 14.56
N ALA A 9 -18.98 -9.64 15.02
CA ALA A 9 -20.31 -9.10 15.34
C ALA A 9 -21.18 -8.97 14.08
N LEU A 10 -20.58 -8.56 12.96
CA LEU A 10 -21.26 -8.49 11.67
C LEU A 10 -21.59 -9.90 11.15
N ALA A 11 -20.65 -10.84 11.25
CA ALA A 11 -20.88 -12.22 10.84
C ALA A 11 -22.04 -12.87 11.62
N ASP A 12 -22.09 -12.65 12.93
CA ASP A 12 -23.17 -13.16 13.79
C ASP A 12 -24.51 -12.47 13.50
N ALA A 13 -24.52 -11.16 13.26
CA ALA A 13 -25.73 -10.44 12.89
C ALA A 13 -26.28 -10.94 11.54
N LEU A 14 -25.41 -11.18 10.55
CA LEU A 14 -25.82 -11.67 9.23
C LEU A 14 -26.24 -13.14 9.26
N LYS A 15 -25.62 -13.97 10.11
CA LYS A 15 -26.09 -15.34 10.37
C LYS A 15 -27.51 -15.35 10.95
N ARG A 16 -27.81 -14.45 11.91
CA ARG A 16 -29.14 -14.33 12.54
C ARG A 16 -30.24 -13.94 11.57
N ILE A 17 -29.92 -13.15 10.54
CA ILE A 17 -30.88 -12.75 9.48
C ILE A 17 -30.84 -13.66 8.25
N GLY A 18 -30.14 -14.81 8.32
CA GLY A 18 -30.09 -15.82 7.25
C GLY A 18 -29.23 -15.44 6.05
N LEU A 19 -28.43 -14.38 6.14
CA LEU A 19 -27.41 -14.06 5.14
C LEU A 19 -26.13 -14.85 5.45
N ALA A 20 -25.79 -15.79 4.57
CA ALA A 20 -24.58 -16.59 4.70
C ALA A 20 -23.32 -15.73 4.68
N GLU A 21 -22.22 -16.22 5.26
CA GLU A 21 -20.90 -15.57 5.34
C GLU A 21 -20.39 -14.99 4.00
N ARG A 22 -20.82 -15.57 2.89
CA ARG A 22 -20.52 -15.11 1.51
C ARG A 22 -21.16 -13.76 1.12
N GLY A 23 -22.14 -13.26 1.87
CA GLY A 23 -22.82 -12.00 1.56
C GLY A 23 -21.90 -10.78 1.65
N ILE A 24 -21.09 -10.73 2.71
CA ILE A 24 -20.12 -9.63 2.93
C ILE A 24 -19.05 -9.66 1.84
N ASP A 25 -18.46 -10.83 1.59
CA ASP A 25 -17.45 -10.99 0.56
C ASP A 25 -17.96 -10.56 -0.82
N ARG A 26 -19.22 -10.83 -1.14
CA ARG A 26 -19.86 -10.38 -2.39
C ARG A 26 -20.00 -8.87 -2.48
N ILE A 27 -20.29 -8.18 -1.36
CA ILE A 27 -20.36 -6.72 -1.33
C ILE A 27 -18.97 -6.12 -1.58
N PHE A 28 -17.95 -6.64 -0.92
CA PHE A 28 -16.56 -6.20 -1.16
C PHE A 28 -16.11 -6.52 -2.59
N GLU A 29 -16.30 -7.76 -3.04
CA GLU A 29 -15.97 -8.19 -4.41
C GLU A 29 -16.67 -7.33 -5.45
N GLY A 30 -17.96 -7.08 -5.28
CA GLY A 30 -18.74 -6.23 -6.17
C GLY A 30 -18.22 -4.79 -6.19
N SER A 31 -17.94 -4.19 -5.03
CA SER A 31 -17.40 -2.84 -4.96
C SER A 31 -16.09 -2.73 -5.72
N ILE A 32 -15.15 -3.68 -5.51
CA ILE A 32 -13.85 -3.69 -6.19
C ILE A 32 -14.00 -3.90 -7.69
N LYS A 33 -14.80 -4.90 -8.12
CA LYS A 33 -15.00 -5.22 -9.54
C LYS A 33 -15.69 -4.10 -10.31
N PHE A 34 -16.51 -3.29 -9.64
CA PHE A 34 -17.11 -2.10 -10.23
C PHE A 34 -16.26 -0.82 -10.02
N GLY A 35 -15.00 -0.96 -9.57
CA GLY A 35 -14.08 0.16 -9.40
C GLY A 35 -14.54 1.18 -8.37
N ARG A 36 -15.27 0.77 -7.35
CA ARG A 36 -15.82 1.64 -6.30
C ARG A 36 -15.02 1.49 -5.00
N PRO A 37 -15.05 2.51 -4.12
CA PRO A 37 -14.48 2.40 -2.80
C PRO A 37 -15.04 1.22 -2.02
N LEU A 38 -14.21 0.66 -1.13
CA LEU A 38 -14.65 -0.42 -0.25
C LEU A 38 -15.75 0.05 0.70
N PRO A 39 -16.69 -0.85 1.04
CA PRO A 39 -17.67 -0.59 2.08
C PRO A 39 -16.99 -0.40 3.43
N ASP A 40 -17.50 0.52 4.24
CA ASP A 40 -17.00 0.81 5.57
C ASP A 40 -18.00 0.33 6.63
N TYR A 41 -17.48 -0.39 7.62
CA TYR A 41 -18.23 -0.94 8.76
C TYR A 41 -17.70 -0.42 10.11
N THR A 42 -16.81 0.57 10.11
CA THR A 42 -16.09 1.05 11.31
C THR A 42 -17.03 1.60 12.40
N GLU A 43 -18.18 2.12 12.00
CA GLU A 43 -19.19 2.62 12.94
C GLU A 43 -20.15 1.54 13.46
N SER A 44 -19.90 0.25 13.19
CA SER A 44 -20.67 -0.85 13.73
C SER A 44 -20.32 -1.10 15.20
N THR A 45 -21.32 -1.51 15.98
CA THR A 45 -21.18 -1.86 17.41
C THR A 45 -21.64 -3.29 17.66
N GLU A 46 -21.54 -3.78 18.89
CA GLU A 46 -22.09 -5.08 19.28
C GLU A 46 -23.62 -5.18 19.11
N ARG A 47 -24.30 -4.03 19.09
CA ARG A 47 -25.78 -3.96 19.04
C ARG A 47 -26.34 -3.74 17.65
N TYR A 48 -25.58 -3.13 16.75
CA TYR A 48 -26.02 -2.86 15.39
C TYR A 48 -24.84 -2.87 14.41
N VAL A 49 -25.17 -3.16 13.15
CA VAL A 49 -24.25 -3.09 12.02
C VAL A 49 -24.57 -1.85 11.21
N LYS A 50 -23.58 -0.97 11.02
CA LYS A 50 -23.68 0.19 10.15
C LYS A 50 -22.79 -0.01 8.95
N LEU A 51 -23.41 -0.13 7.78
CA LEU A 51 -22.73 -0.24 6.51
C LEU A 51 -22.79 1.10 5.78
N PHE A 52 -21.64 1.68 5.54
CA PHE A 52 -21.50 2.87 4.70
C PHE A 52 -20.97 2.48 3.33
N ILE A 53 -21.75 2.78 2.28
CA ILE A 53 -21.35 2.57 0.87
C ILE A 53 -21.24 3.95 0.22
N GLN A 54 -20.02 4.35 -0.06
CA GLN A 54 -19.74 5.62 -0.69
C GLN A 54 -20.15 5.61 -2.16
N ARG A 55 -20.95 6.59 -2.58
CA ARG A 55 -21.20 6.85 -3.99
C ARG A 55 -19.96 7.54 -4.58
N ALA A 56 -19.29 6.88 -5.49
CA ALA A 56 -18.13 7.42 -6.20
C ALA A 56 -18.21 7.04 -7.68
N GLU A 57 -17.55 7.81 -8.53
CA GLU A 57 -17.35 7.44 -9.92
C GLU A 57 -16.49 6.16 -10.00
N PRO A 58 -16.89 5.20 -10.85
CA PRO A 58 -16.15 3.95 -10.98
C PRO A 58 -14.77 4.17 -11.62
N ASP A 59 -13.74 3.53 -11.08
CA ASP A 59 -12.44 3.43 -11.75
C ASP A 59 -12.50 2.37 -12.84
N LEU A 60 -12.94 2.79 -14.03
CA LEU A 60 -13.11 1.90 -15.19
C LEU A 60 -11.79 1.27 -15.65
N ALA A 61 -10.67 1.95 -15.43
CA ALA A 61 -9.36 1.43 -15.81
C ALA A 61 -8.94 0.28 -14.87
N PHE A 62 -9.18 0.43 -13.58
CA PHE A 62 -8.96 -0.62 -12.59
C PHE A 62 -9.90 -1.82 -12.82
N THR A 63 -11.17 -1.57 -13.11
CA THR A 63 -12.15 -2.59 -13.47
C THR A 63 -11.71 -3.41 -14.69
N ARG A 64 -11.25 -2.74 -15.76
CA ARG A 64 -10.74 -3.41 -16.97
C ARG A 64 -9.52 -4.27 -16.66
N MET A 65 -8.59 -3.79 -15.86
CA MET A 65 -7.41 -4.55 -15.44
C MET A 65 -7.80 -5.86 -14.74
N ILE A 66 -8.74 -5.80 -13.79
CA ILE A 66 -9.25 -7.00 -13.12
C ILE A 66 -9.87 -7.96 -14.12
N SER A 67 -10.78 -7.47 -14.99
CA SER A 67 -11.46 -8.30 -15.99
C SER A 67 -10.47 -8.94 -16.98
N ASN A 68 -9.47 -8.20 -17.43
CA ASN A 68 -8.42 -8.72 -18.32
C ASN A 68 -7.64 -9.84 -17.66
N GLU A 69 -7.29 -9.70 -16.39
CA GLU A 69 -6.54 -10.72 -15.67
C GLU A 69 -7.40 -11.96 -15.37
N GLU A 70 -8.68 -11.78 -14.99
CA GLU A 70 -9.62 -12.89 -14.81
C GLU A 70 -9.83 -13.67 -16.10
N ASN A 71 -9.98 -12.97 -17.24
CA ASN A 71 -10.07 -13.59 -18.57
C ASN A 71 -8.79 -14.35 -18.94
N ARG A 72 -7.60 -13.77 -18.65
CA ARG A 72 -6.30 -14.41 -18.90
C ARG A 72 -6.14 -15.70 -18.10
N MET A 73 -6.62 -15.70 -16.86
CA MET A 73 -6.53 -16.86 -15.96
C MET A 73 -7.65 -17.87 -16.17
N GLY A 74 -8.73 -17.53 -16.87
CA GLY A 74 -9.94 -18.35 -16.99
C GLY A 74 -10.69 -18.57 -15.67
N ARG A 75 -10.43 -17.74 -14.66
CA ARG A 75 -11.07 -17.81 -13.33
C ARG A 75 -11.07 -16.46 -12.62
N ASN A 76 -11.99 -16.28 -11.69
CA ASN A 76 -12.06 -15.09 -10.87
C ASN A 76 -10.84 -14.96 -9.94
N LEU A 77 -10.39 -13.73 -9.71
CA LEU A 77 -9.40 -13.41 -8.69
C LEU A 77 -9.99 -13.67 -7.30
N PRO A 78 -9.22 -14.33 -6.40
CA PRO A 78 -9.64 -14.51 -5.01
C PRO A 78 -9.89 -13.15 -4.34
N ILE A 79 -10.88 -13.09 -3.44
CA ILE A 79 -11.23 -11.85 -2.73
C ILE A 79 -10.04 -11.18 -2.03
N ASN A 80 -9.14 -11.96 -1.44
CA ASN A 80 -7.95 -11.42 -0.79
C ASN A 80 -7.00 -10.75 -1.79
N SER A 81 -6.87 -11.28 -3.01
CA SER A 81 -6.09 -10.66 -4.09
C SER A 81 -6.73 -9.35 -4.56
N LEU A 82 -8.05 -9.32 -4.70
CA LEU A 82 -8.81 -8.12 -5.04
C LEU A 82 -8.64 -7.02 -3.97
N LEU A 83 -8.71 -7.39 -2.69
CA LEU A 83 -8.50 -6.45 -1.57
C LEU A 83 -7.09 -5.87 -1.56
N ILE A 84 -6.05 -6.70 -1.79
CA ILE A 84 -4.67 -6.23 -1.92
C ILE A 84 -4.52 -5.24 -3.08
N LEU A 85 -5.06 -5.57 -4.26
CA LEU A 85 -5.02 -4.68 -5.43
C LEU A 85 -5.74 -3.35 -5.17
N SER A 86 -6.92 -3.39 -4.55
CA SER A 86 -7.70 -2.19 -4.17
C SER A 86 -6.94 -1.34 -3.14
N THR A 87 -6.29 -1.97 -2.15
CA THR A 87 -5.47 -1.26 -1.17
C THR A 87 -4.27 -0.56 -1.85
N LEU A 88 -3.58 -1.26 -2.74
CA LEU A 88 -2.45 -0.68 -3.48
C LEU A 88 -2.89 0.40 -4.47
N GLN A 89 -4.10 0.31 -5.04
CA GLN A 89 -4.68 1.36 -5.88
C GLN A 89 -4.90 2.65 -5.08
N THR A 90 -5.37 2.53 -3.85
CA THR A 90 -5.69 3.67 -2.98
C THR A 90 -4.44 4.23 -2.29
N GLN A 91 -3.65 3.38 -1.65
CA GLN A 91 -2.48 3.77 -0.86
C GLN A 91 -1.21 3.94 -1.70
N ARG A 92 -1.24 3.47 -2.96
CA ARG A 92 -0.15 3.47 -3.95
C ARG A 92 1.01 2.55 -3.61
N ARG A 93 1.30 2.33 -2.34
CA ARG A 93 2.34 1.43 -1.84
C ARG A 93 1.99 0.95 -0.44
N ALA A 94 2.40 -0.26 -0.10
CA ALA A 94 2.28 -0.79 1.26
C ALA A 94 3.33 -1.87 1.49
N SER A 95 3.74 -2.04 2.74
CA SER A 95 4.50 -3.20 3.22
C SER A 95 3.57 -4.41 3.40
N LEU A 96 4.14 -5.60 3.63
CA LEU A 96 3.35 -6.80 3.90
C LEU A 96 2.48 -6.64 5.14
N HIS A 97 3.04 -6.04 6.20
CA HIS A 97 2.36 -5.79 7.45
C HIS A 97 1.16 -4.85 7.26
N GLU A 98 1.37 -3.69 6.63
CA GLU A 98 0.30 -2.74 6.32
C GLU A 98 -0.82 -3.35 5.48
N LEU A 99 -0.48 -4.20 4.49
CA LEU A 99 -1.49 -4.94 3.72
C LEU A 99 -2.27 -5.90 4.61
N ALA A 100 -1.58 -6.68 5.46
CA ALA A 100 -2.22 -7.64 6.35
C ALA A 100 -3.19 -6.94 7.32
N ASP A 101 -2.76 -5.83 7.91
CA ASP A 101 -3.58 -5.04 8.82
C ASP A 101 -4.78 -4.41 8.12
N THR A 102 -4.58 -3.80 6.93
CA THR A 102 -5.66 -3.15 6.19
C THR A 102 -6.74 -4.13 5.74
N ILE A 103 -6.36 -5.33 5.31
CA ILE A 103 -7.32 -6.34 4.82
C ILE A 103 -7.74 -7.34 5.89
N HIS A 104 -7.25 -7.20 7.11
CA HIS A 104 -7.57 -8.02 8.28
C HIS A 104 -7.38 -9.52 8.07
N ILE A 105 -6.28 -9.92 7.42
CA ILE A 105 -5.84 -11.31 7.30
C ILE A 105 -4.42 -11.49 7.81
N SER A 106 -4.06 -12.73 8.17
CA SER A 106 -2.72 -13.01 8.69
C SER A 106 -1.62 -12.74 7.65
N GLU A 107 -0.45 -12.27 8.09
CA GLU A 107 0.70 -12.01 7.20
C GLU A 107 1.07 -13.20 6.30
N PRO A 108 1.09 -14.48 6.78
CA PRO A 108 1.38 -15.62 5.89
C PRO A 108 0.38 -15.75 4.73
N ARG A 109 -0.91 -15.50 4.98
CA ARG A 109 -1.94 -15.51 3.93
C ARG A 109 -1.80 -14.32 2.99
N THR A 110 -1.51 -13.14 3.53
CA THR A 110 -1.23 -11.93 2.73
C THR A 110 -0.03 -12.17 1.83
N LYS A 111 1.06 -12.74 2.36
CA LYS A 111 2.26 -13.06 1.62
C LYS A 111 1.96 -14.01 0.45
N ALA A 112 1.25 -15.10 0.68
CA ALA A 112 0.89 -16.04 -0.38
C ALA A 112 0.05 -15.40 -1.50
N ASN A 113 -0.85 -14.47 -1.18
CA ASN A 113 -1.63 -13.74 -2.18
C ASN A 113 -0.77 -12.72 -2.93
N VAL A 114 0.11 -12.00 -2.23
CA VAL A 114 1.05 -11.05 -2.84
C VAL A 114 2.01 -11.77 -3.79
N GLU A 115 2.54 -12.95 -3.43
CA GLU A 115 3.40 -13.76 -4.29
C GLU A 115 2.70 -14.13 -5.60
N ARG A 116 1.45 -14.56 -5.55
CA ARG A 116 0.64 -14.83 -6.75
C ARG A 116 0.45 -13.58 -7.62
N LEU A 117 0.25 -12.41 -6.99
CA LEU A 117 0.11 -11.14 -7.70
C LEU A 117 1.44 -10.67 -8.31
N LEU A 118 2.57 -10.99 -7.69
CA LEU A 118 3.91 -10.79 -8.27
C LEU A 118 4.12 -11.68 -9.49
N GLU A 119 3.78 -12.98 -9.39
CA GLU A 119 3.87 -13.95 -10.49
C GLU A 119 2.98 -13.56 -11.68
N SER A 120 1.79 -13.03 -11.42
CA SER A 120 0.90 -12.54 -12.47
C SER A 120 1.35 -11.21 -13.10
N GLY A 121 2.34 -10.54 -12.49
CA GLY A 121 2.85 -9.25 -12.92
C GLY A 121 1.89 -8.08 -12.65
N LEU A 122 0.92 -8.23 -11.77
CA LEU A 122 0.02 -7.14 -11.34
C LEU A 122 0.63 -6.29 -10.24
N VAL A 123 1.53 -6.86 -9.44
CA VAL A 123 2.24 -6.21 -8.34
C VAL A 123 3.74 -6.28 -8.58
N GLU A 124 4.46 -5.27 -8.16
CA GLU A 124 5.92 -5.22 -8.11
C GLU A 124 6.37 -5.08 -6.67
N ALA A 125 7.51 -5.71 -6.33
CA ALA A 125 8.14 -5.54 -5.03
C ALA A 125 9.37 -4.64 -5.16
N ARG A 126 9.56 -3.73 -4.19
CA ARG A 126 10.71 -2.84 -4.11
C ARG A 126 11.36 -2.92 -2.74
N GLY A 127 12.68 -2.83 -2.72
CA GLY A 127 13.45 -3.01 -1.50
C GLY A 127 13.60 -4.49 -1.12
N THR A 128 14.32 -4.74 -0.02
CA THR A 128 14.63 -6.07 0.50
C THR A 128 14.40 -6.16 2.00
N GLY A 129 14.18 -7.36 2.51
CA GLY A 129 14.00 -7.61 3.93
C GLY A 129 12.78 -6.87 4.52
N ARG A 130 12.93 -6.33 5.71
CA ARG A 130 11.84 -5.62 6.43
C ARG A 130 11.37 -4.34 5.76
N GLY A 131 12.21 -3.72 4.91
CA GLY A 131 11.85 -2.53 4.12
C GLY A 131 11.22 -2.83 2.76
N ARG A 132 10.80 -4.07 2.50
CA ARG A 132 10.16 -4.44 1.24
C ARG A 132 8.76 -3.88 1.17
N ILE A 133 8.49 -3.12 0.12
CA ILE A 133 7.18 -2.56 -0.20
C ILE A 133 6.64 -3.12 -1.50
N TYR A 134 5.32 -3.10 -1.63
CA TYR A 134 4.59 -3.57 -2.80
C TYR A 134 3.85 -2.42 -3.44
N ILE A 135 3.80 -2.41 -4.76
CA ILE A 135 3.15 -1.40 -5.60
C ILE A 135 2.43 -2.08 -6.76
N LEU A 136 1.45 -1.44 -7.34
CA LEU A 136 0.90 -1.90 -8.62
C LEU A 136 1.96 -1.80 -9.71
N SER A 137 1.99 -2.79 -10.61
CA SER A 137 3.02 -2.87 -11.65
C SER A 137 2.86 -1.81 -12.74
N ALA A 138 3.95 -1.57 -13.47
CA ALA A 138 3.91 -0.71 -14.67
C ALA A 138 2.90 -1.19 -15.72
N LYS A 139 2.66 -2.50 -15.80
CA LYS A 139 1.68 -3.11 -16.70
C LYS A 139 0.28 -2.58 -16.41
N VAL A 140 -0.12 -2.55 -15.13
CA VAL A 140 -1.42 -2.03 -14.69
C VAL A 140 -1.61 -0.58 -15.12
N TYR A 141 -0.61 0.28 -14.92
CA TYR A 141 -0.68 1.69 -15.29
C TYR A 141 -0.67 1.92 -16.81
N LYS A 142 0.01 1.07 -17.58
CA LYS A 142 -0.04 1.12 -19.05
C LYS A 142 -1.43 0.78 -19.58
N GLU A 143 -2.07 -0.25 -19.03
CA GLU A 143 -3.44 -0.64 -19.39
C GLU A 143 -4.44 0.46 -19.01
N GLN A 144 -4.16 1.22 -17.97
CA GLN A 144 -4.95 2.38 -17.54
C GLN A 144 -4.68 3.66 -18.36
N ALA A 145 -3.76 3.64 -19.35
CA ALA A 145 -3.25 4.82 -20.05
C ALA A 145 -2.72 5.92 -19.09
N ASN A 146 -2.28 5.53 -17.88
CA ASN A 146 -1.84 6.41 -16.82
C ASN A 146 -0.34 6.23 -16.49
N ALA A 147 0.51 6.37 -17.51
CA ALA A 147 1.97 6.34 -17.33
C ALA A 147 2.47 7.38 -16.31
N VAL A 148 1.79 8.53 -16.23
CA VAL A 148 2.08 9.59 -15.26
C VAL A 148 1.85 9.12 -13.84
N GLY A 149 0.81 8.32 -13.58
CA GLY A 149 0.53 7.74 -12.26
C GLY A 149 1.65 6.80 -11.80
N TYR A 150 2.15 5.95 -12.70
CA TYR A 150 3.27 5.07 -12.41
C TYR A 150 4.56 5.83 -12.11
N VAL A 151 4.90 6.80 -12.94
CA VAL A 151 6.09 7.65 -12.74
C VAL A 151 5.98 8.42 -11.42
N ARG A 152 4.81 8.94 -11.08
CA ARG A 152 4.56 9.58 -9.78
C ARG A 152 4.76 8.62 -8.60
N GLN A 153 4.30 7.38 -8.72
CA GLN A 153 4.48 6.36 -7.69
C GLN A 153 5.94 5.95 -7.49
N THR A 154 6.75 5.96 -8.57
CA THR A 154 8.13 5.47 -8.56
C THR A 154 9.18 6.57 -8.45
N GLY A 155 8.91 7.76 -8.96
CA GLY A 155 9.87 8.85 -9.10
C GLY A 155 9.66 10.02 -8.15
N ILE A 156 8.42 10.46 -7.98
CA ILE A 156 8.11 11.63 -7.14
C ILE A 156 8.35 11.35 -5.65
N ASP A 157 8.10 10.11 -5.20
CA ASP A 157 8.39 9.78 -3.79
C ASP A 157 9.87 9.94 -3.47
N LYS A 158 10.76 9.54 -4.37
CA LYS A 158 12.20 9.68 -4.16
C LYS A 158 12.64 11.15 -4.20
N LEU A 159 12.14 11.93 -5.17
CA LEU A 159 12.39 13.38 -5.24
C LEU A 159 11.81 14.10 -4.02
N LYS A 160 10.59 13.75 -3.61
CA LYS A 160 9.95 14.32 -2.44
C LYS A 160 10.68 13.97 -1.15
N TYR A 161 11.21 12.77 -1.01
CA TYR A 161 12.02 12.38 0.15
C TYR A 161 13.35 13.13 0.18
N ASP A 162 13.99 13.28 -0.95
CA ASP A 162 15.22 14.08 -1.08
C ASP A 162 14.97 15.56 -0.70
N GLU A 163 13.88 16.14 -1.21
CA GLU A 163 13.49 17.52 -0.91
C GLU A 163 13.14 17.72 0.58
N LEU A 164 12.38 16.80 1.16
CA LEU A 164 12.03 16.86 2.58
C LEU A 164 13.25 16.68 3.49
N ALA A 165 14.17 15.78 3.15
CA ALA A 165 15.42 15.61 3.90
C ALA A 165 16.30 16.85 3.81
N LEU A 166 16.42 17.46 2.62
CA LEU A 166 17.17 18.72 2.44
C LEU A 166 16.53 19.88 3.21
N LYS A 167 15.20 19.98 3.19
CA LYS A 167 14.45 20.99 3.94
C LYS A 167 14.68 20.85 5.43
N LEU A 168 14.66 19.62 5.95
CA LEU A 168 14.95 19.34 7.38
C LEU A 168 16.34 19.82 7.76
N VAL A 169 17.37 19.46 6.95
CA VAL A 169 18.74 19.90 7.19
C VAL A 169 18.86 21.43 7.16
N LYS A 170 18.16 22.09 6.24
CA LYS A 170 18.18 23.56 6.12
C LYS A 170 17.55 24.25 7.32
N GLU A 171 16.45 23.70 7.87
CA GLU A 171 15.74 24.28 9.00
C GLU A 171 16.45 24.00 10.34
N GLN A 172 17.06 22.82 10.53
CA GLN A 172 17.70 22.40 11.78
C GLN A 172 19.23 22.58 11.80
N GLY A 173 19.82 22.90 10.65
CA GLY A 173 21.27 22.99 10.46
C GLY A 173 21.94 21.62 10.24
N TYR A 174 21.34 20.53 10.61
CA TYR A 174 21.76 19.16 10.34
C TYR A 174 20.58 18.18 10.44
N ALA A 175 20.74 16.98 9.93
CA ALA A 175 19.83 15.88 10.19
C ALA A 175 20.60 14.59 10.50
N THR A 176 20.02 13.71 11.30
CA THR A 176 20.50 12.34 11.53
C THR A 176 19.68 11.35 10.71
N ARG A 177 20.13 10.09 10.67
CA ARG A 177 19.38 9.00 10.08
C ARG A 177 18.01 8.79 10.75
N GLU A 178 17.98 8.96 12.08
CA GLU A 178 16.77 8.82 12.88
C GLU A 178 15.76 9.93 12.57
N ASP A 179 16.20 11.18 12.49
CA ASP A 179 15.34 12.32 12.14
C ASP A 179 14.68 12.13 10.76
N VAL A 180 15.44 11.68 9.77
CA VAL A 180 14.90 11.44 8.41
C VAL A 180 13.99 10.20 8.38
N SER A 181 14.32 9.17 9.16
CA SER A 181 13.46 7.98 9.31
C SER A 181 12.09 8.35 9.88
N GLU A 182 12.07 9.17 10.93
CA GLU A 182 10.86 9.66 11.58
C GLU A 182 10.05 10.60 10.66
N LEU A 183 10.73 11.61 10.08
CA LEU A 183 10.09 12.57 9.17
C LEU A 183 9.38 11.91 7.98
N LEU A 184 10.01 10.89 7.39
CA LEU A 184 9.52 10.25 6.17
C LEU A 184 8.69 8.99 6.45
N GLY A 185 8.59 8.53 7.70
CA GLY A 185 7.92 7.29 8.08
C GLY A 185 8.54 6.04 7.41
N ILE A 186 9.88 6.01 7.24
CA ILE A 186 10.61 4.95 6.56
C ILE A 186 11.61 4.27 7.49
N SER A 187 12.12 3.09 7.11
CA SER A 187 13.14 2.42 7.92
C SER A 187 14.45 3.22 7.96
N GLY A 188 15.23 3.05 9.05
CA GLY A 188 16.55 3.69 9.18
C GLY A 188 17.50 3.37 8.01
N ASP A 189 17.42 2.16 7.43
CA ASP A 189 18.22 1.78 6.27
C ASP A 189 17.79 2.50 4.99
N GLN A 190 16.50 2.78 4.83
CA GLN A 190 15.99 3.61 3.74
C GLN A 190 16.41 5.07 3.92
N ALA A 191 16.29 5.62 5.12
CA ALA A 191 16.76 6.95 5.46
C ALA A 191 18.28 7.11 5.20
N TYR A 192 19.07 6.10 5.60
CA TYR A 192 20.52 6.08 5.31
C TYR A 192 20.80 6.13 3.79
N ARG A 193 20.09 5.35 2.98
CA ARG A 193 20.28 5.34 1.52
C ARG A 193 19.93 6.68 0.87
N ILE A 194 18.88 7.36 1.36
CA ILE A 194 18.50 8.69 0.89
C ILE A 194 19.59 9.69 1.23
N LEU A 195 19.99 9.74 2.49
CA LEU A 195 21.05 10.66 2.97
C LEU A 195 22.38 10.40 2.27
N ARG A 196 22.77 9.13 2.09
CA ARG A 196 23.97 8.77 1.34
C ARG A 196 23.89 9.23 -0.12
N GLY A 197 22.77 9.02 -0.78
CA GLY A 197 22.56 9.51 -2.15
C GLY A 197 22.61 11.02 -2.26
N LEU A 198 22.19 11.78 -1.25
CA LEU A 198 22.35 13.23 -1.18
C LEU A 198 23.80 13.66 -0.96
N VAL A 199 24.58 12.91 -0.18
CA VAL A 199 26.03 13.12 -0.02
C VAL A 199 26.77 12.82 -1.32
N ASP A 200 26.48 11.71 -1.98
CA ASP A 200 27.13 11.32 -3.25
C ASP A 200 26.85 12.34 -4.36
N ARG A 201 25.69 13.02 -4.32
CA ARG A 201 25.32 14.14 -5.23
C ARG A 201 25.84 15.51 -4.74
N LYS A 202 26.62 15.52 -3.67
CA LYS A 202 27.20 16.76 -3.07
C LYS A 202 26.16 17.78 -2.59
N CYS A 203 24.93 17.32 -2.32
CA CYS A 203 23.87 18.15 -1.71
C CYS A 203 24.04 18.25 -0.18
N LEU A 204 24.60 17.22 0.43
CA LEU A 204 24.91 17.18 1.87
C LEU A 204 26.36 16.78 2.13
N LEU A 205 26.86 17.15 3.31
CA LEU A 205 28.15 16.73 3.86
C LEU A 205 27.92 15.81 5.05
N LEU A 206 28.65 14.71 5.09
CA LEU A 206 28.62 13.78 6.23
C LEU A 206 29.65 14.21 7.28
N SER A 207 29.21 14.42 8.52
CA SER A 207 30.05 14.72 9.68
C SER A 207 29.87 13.62 10.72
N GLY A 208 30.96 13.02 11.16
CA GLY A 208 30.98 11.94 12.16
C GLY A 208 30.82 10.54 11.55
N LYS A 209 30.76 9.52 12.42
CA LYS A 209 30.64 8.11 12.05
C LYS A 209 29.61 7.39 12.92
N GLY A 210 29.03 6.30 12.40
CA GLY A 210 28.11 5.43 13.13
C GLY A 210 26.72 6.05 13.37
N ARG A 211 26.07 5.68 14.49
CA ARG A 211 24.71 6.11 14.82
C ARG A 211 24.56 7.61 15.04
N GLY A 212 25.63 8.30 15.48
CA GLY A 212 25.64 9.75 15.72
C GLY A 212 26.07 10.60 14.51
N ALA A 213 26.17 10.02 13.32
CA ALA A 213 26.54 10.72 12.10
C ALA A 213 25.51 11.80 11.76
N LYS A 214 25.98 13.02 11.48
CA LYS A 214 25.18 14.18 11.12
C LYS A 214 25.39 14.52 9.65
N TYR A 215 24.32 14.88 9.00
CA TYR A 215 24.30 15.34 7.60
C TYR A 215 24.02 16.83 7.59
N LEU A 216 24.94 17.60 7.03
CA LEU A 216 24.91 19.08 7.00
C LEU A 216 24.72 19.55 5.56
N GLU A 217 24.24 20.78 5.40
CA GLU A 217 24.12 21.40 4.07
C GLU A 217 25.51 21.58 3.46
N SER A 218 25.64 21.21 2.19
CA SER A 218 26.87 21.47 1.43
C SER A 218 26.88 22.94 1.03
N GLN A 219 27.73 23.74 1.67
CA GLN A 219 27.97 25.11 1.20
C GLN A 219 28.61 25.03 -0.19
N LYS A 220 27.86 25.51 -1.19
CA LYS A 220 28.42 25.80 -2.52
C LYS A 220 29.15 27.11 -2.50
#